data_f749821de137746a7ae32db1dc1dbed9
#
_entry.id   f749821de137746a7ae32db1dc1dbed9
#
_cell.length_a   1.000
_cell.length_b   1.000
_cell.length_c   1.000
_cell.angle_alpha   90.00
_cell.angle_beta   90.00
_cell.angle_gamma   90.00
#
_symmetry.space_group_name_H-M   'P 1'
#
loop_
_entity.id
_entity.type
_entity.pdbx_description
1 polymer ?
#
loop_
_entity_poly.entity_id
_entity_poly.type
_entity_poly.pdbx_seq_one_letter_code
_entity_poly.pdbx_strand_id
1 'polypeptide(L)'
;EIGVQCLDNAVLDKLNRQQSVDDVIAATRRLKRAGLKVVYHLMPGLPGMSPEKDRRDFARLFNEADFQPDMLKLYPTLLVKGAPLAANPGDWVPYDTETAANVVADLKEMVPPWVRIQRIQRDIPKHQIIAGVMNSNLRQYARRELKRRGKRCSCINCRELWRARIDL
;
A
#
# COMPACT_ATOMS: atom_id res chain seq x y z
N GLU A 1 -12.98 -2.80 6.40
CA GLU A 1 -11.94 -2.54 5.41
C GLU A 1 -12.42 -1.54 4.38
N ILE A 2 -11.60 -0.58 4.00
CA ILE A 2 -11.91 0.45 2.99
C ILE A 2 -10.91 0.32 1.84
N GLY A 3 -11.42 0.27 0.61
CA GLY A 3 -10.61 0.23 -0.61
C GLY A 3 -10.17 1.63 -1.04
N VAL A 4 -9.28 2.26 -0.29
CA VAL A 4 -8.82 3.64 -0.54
C VAL A 4 -8.07 3.77 -1.86
N GLN A 5 -7.20 2.84 -2.17
CA GLN A 5 -6.30 2.74 -3.33
C GLN A 5 -5.21 3.83 -3.34
N CYS A 6 -5.56 5.12 -3.50
CA CYS A 6 -4.70 6.31 -3.39
C CYS A 6 -5.52 7.50 -2.86
N LEU A 7 -4.89 8.65 -2.65
CA LEU A 7 -5.54 9.90 -2.23
C LEU A 7 -5.53 10.97 -3.34
N ASP A 8 -5.66 10.55 -4.57
CA ASP A 8 -5.72 11.42 -5.75
C ASP A 8 -7.02 11.17 -6.52
N ASN A 9 -7.95 12.13 -6.47
CA ASN A 9 -9.26 12.01 -7.14
C ASN A 9 -9.11 11.84 -8.66
N ALA A 10 -8.16 12.52 -9.30
CA ALA A 10 -7.96 12.39 -10.74
C ALA A 10 -7.51 10.97 -11.13
N VAL A 11 -6.74 10.30 -10.27
CA VAL A 11 -6.36 8.89 -10.46
C VAL A 11 -7.55 7.98 -10.24
N LEU A 12 -8.35 8.22 -9.19
CA LEU A 12 -9.55 7.43 -8.89
C LEU A 12 -10.57 7.53 -10.04
N ASP A 13 -10.81 8.71 -10.58
CA ASP A 13 -11.71 8.96 -11.70
C ASP A 13 -11.23 8.26 -12.98
N LYS A 14 -9.94 8.37 -13.29
CA LYS A 14 -9.32 7.68 -14.45
C LYS A 14 -9.46 6.15 -14.36
N LEU A 15 -9.50 5.60 -13.16
CA LEU A 15 -9.69 4.18 -12.91
C LEU A 15 -11.17 3.79 -12.79
N ASN A 16 -12.08 4.74 -13.08
CA ASN A 16 -13.53 4.55 -12.96
C ASN A 16 -13.94 4.05 -11.55
N ARG A 17 -13.24 4.55 -10.51
CA ARG A 17 -13.64 4.33 -9.12
C ARG A 17 -14.75 5.31 -8.79
N GLN A 18 -15.91 4.77 -8.44
CA GLN A 18 -17.07 5.60 -8.06
C GLN A 18 -16.95 6.02 -6.58
N GLN A 19 -15.79 6.56 -6.21
CA GLN A 19 -15.51 7.08 -4.87
C GLN A 19 -14.49 8.20 -4.96
N SER A 20 -14.62 9.17 -4.08
CA SER A 20 -13.69 10.28 -3.89
C SER A 20 -12.87 10.12 -2.60
N VAL A 21 -11.87 10.96 -2.43
CA VAL A 21 -11.12 11.08 -1.16
C VAL A 21 -12.05 11.52 -0.02
N ASP A 22 -13.04 12.38 -0.30
CA ASP A 22 -14.02 12.81 0.69
C ASP A 22 -14.92 11.66 1.16
N ASP A 23 -15.25 10.72 0.28
CA ASP A 23 -15.98 9.49 0.67
C ASP A 23 -15.16 8.63 1.61
N VAL A 24 -13.84 8.52 1.40
CA VAL A 24 -12.92 7.83 2.30
C VAL A 24 -12.90 8.51 3.68
N ILE A 25 -12.82 9.84 3.72
CA ILE A 25 -12.86 10.63 4.96
C ILE A 25 -14.19 10.39 5.69
N ALA A 26 -15.31 10.51 4.99
CA ALA A 26 -16.63 10.32 5.56
C ALA A 26 -16.82 8.90 6.12
N ALA A 27 -16.41 7.87 5.37
CA ALA A 27 -16.45 6.48 5.81
C ALA A 27 -15.56 6.24 7.03
N THR A 28 -14.32 6.75 7.02
CA THR A 28 -13.39 6.64 8.14
C THR A 28 -13.97 7.26 9.40
N ARG A 29 -14.48 8.47 9.31
CA ARG A 29 -15.10 9.18 10.43
C ARG A 29 -16.27 8.41 11.04
N ARG A 30 -17.15 7.84 10.20
CA ARG A 30 -18.28 7.01 10.65
C ARG A 30 -17.82 5.76 11.38
N LEU A 31 -16.85 5.03 10.83
CA LEU A 31 -16.33 3.80 11.43
C LEU A 31 -15.61 4.07 12.74
N LYS A 32 -14.78 5.11 12.79
CA LYS A 32 -14.08 5.51 14.03
C LYS A 32 -15.05 5.95 15.13
N ARG A 33 -16.08 6.71 14.81
CA ARG A 33 -17.15 7.09 15.77
C ARG A 33 -17.90 5.88 16.31
N ALA A 34 -18.03 4.81 15.52
CA ALA A 34 -18.62 3.54 15.96
C ALA A 34 -17.65 2.66 16.77
N GLY A 35 -16.44 3.13 17.09
CA GLY A 35 -15.43 2.36 17.84
C GLY A 35 -14.73 1.27 17.03
N LEU A 36 -14.90 1.25 15.71
CA LEU A 36 -14.34 0.21 14.86
C LEU A 36 -12.89 0.50 14.45
N LYS A 37 -12.08 -0.55 14.34
CA LYS A 37 -10.75 -0.48 13.75
C LYS A 37 -10.86 -0.43 12.23
N VAL A 38 -10.08 0.46 11.60
CA VAL A 38 -10.14 0.73 10.17
C VAL A 38 -8.91 0.20 9.46
N VAL A 39 -9.13 -0.59 8.41
CA VAL A 39 -8.07 -1.11 7.52
C VAL A 39 -8.17 -0.40 6.18
N TYR A 40 -7.07 0.22 5.73
CA TYR A 40 -6.98 0.77 4.38
C TYR A 40 -6.26 -0.18 3.44
N HIS A 41 -6.84 -0.37 2.26
CA HIS A 41 -6.16 -0.99 1.12
C HIS A 41 -5.58 0.11 0.24
N LEU A 42 -4.28 0.07 0.03
CA LEU A 42 -3.55 1.00 -0.81
C LEU A 42 -2.88 0.26 -1.96
N MET A 43 -2.85 0.90 -3.12
CA MET A 43 -2.29 0.34 -4.34
C MET A 43 -1.21 1.27 -4.92
N PRO A 44 0.03 1.22 -4.42
CA PRO A 44 1.13 1.98 -5.00
C PRO A 44 1.35 1.63 -6.48
N GLY A 45 1.68 2.64 -7.28
CA GLY A 45 1.97 2.48 -8.70
C GLY A 45 0.75 2.35 -9.59
N LEU A 46 -0.40 2.92 -9.22
CA LEU A 46 -1.58 3.04 -10.09
C LEU A 46 -1.26 3.92 -11.33
N PRO A 47 -2.01 3.74 -12.46
CA PRO A 47 -1.91 4.63 -13.60
C PRO A 47 -2.07 6.11 -13.21
N GLY A 48 -1.05 6.92 -13.49
CA GLY A 48 -1.00 8.34 -13.08
C GLY A 48 -0.28 8.61 -11.76
N MET A 49 0.10 7.55 -11.03
CA MET A 49 0.95 7.65 -9.84
C MET A 49 2.44 7.57 -10.19
N SER A 50 3.27 8.06 -9.29
CA SER A 50 4.73 7.90 -9.29
C SER A 50 5.21 7.56 -7.88
N PRO A 51 6.46 7.10 -7.70
CA PRO A 51 7.02 6.86 -6.37
C PRO A 51 6.90 8.07 -5.43
N GLU A 52 7.07 9.28 -5.94
CA GLU A 52 6.96 10.53 -5.17
C GLU A 52 5.51 10.81 -4.77
N LYS A 53 4.57 10.61 -5.69
CA LYS A 53 3.13 10.76 -5.41
C LYS A 53 2.66 9.73 -4.38
N ASP A 54 3.07 8.46 -4.53
CA ASP A 54 2.74 7.40 -3.57
C ASP A 54 3.24 7.75 -2.16
N ARG A 55 4.49 8.25 -2.03
CA ARG A 55 5.03 8.67 -0.74
C ARG A 55 4.25 9.84 -0.14
N ARG A 56 3.95 10.86 -0.95
CA ARG A 56 3.20 12.03 -0.52
C ARG A 56 1.80 11.66 -0.03
N ASP A 57 1.07 10.87 -0.79
CA ASP A 57 -0.27 10.40 -0.43
C ASP A 57 -0.23 9.55 0.84
N PHE A 58 0.79 8.70 0.98
CA PHE A 58 0.95 7.87 2.16
C PHE A 58 1.25 8.69 3.43
N ALA A 59 2.08 9.73 3.31
CA ALA A 59 2.38 10.62 4.43
C ALA A 59 1.12 11.33 4.96
N ARG A 60 0.19 11.68 4.08
CA ARG A 60 -1.10 12.29 4.42
C ARG A 60 -1.93 11.40 5.37
N LEU A 61 -1.83 10.08 5.23
CA LEU A 61 -2.58 9.13 6.08
C LEU A 61 -2.33 9.33 7.58
N PHE A 62 -1.17 9.85 7.95
CA PHE A 62 -0.76 10.01 9.34
C PHE A 62 -0.54 11.46 9.76
N ASN A 63 -0.39 12.37 8.79
CA ASN A 63 -0.25 13.80 9.05
C ASN A 63 -1.60 14.53 9.07
N GLU A 64 -2.63 13.99 8.40
CA GLU A 64 -3.97 14.56 8.38
C GLU A 64 -4.89 13.78 9.33
N ALA A 65 -5.61 14.49 10.20
CA ALA A 65 -6.48 13.89 11.22
C ALA A 65 -7.67 13.12 10.64
N ASP A 66 -8.05 13.40 9.40
CA ASP A 66 -9.22 12.81 8.74
C ASP A 66 -9.02 11.33 8.34
N PHE A 67 -7.78 10.85 8.27
CA PHE A 67 -7.49 9.47 7.88
C PHE A 67 -7.17 8.57 9.08
N GLN A 68 -5.95 8.53 9.55
CA GLN A 68 -5.46 7.78 10.73
C GLN A 68 -5.93 6.31 10.77
N PRO A 69 -5.61 5.47 9.75
CA PRO A 69 -5.99 4.08 9.75
C PRO A 69 -5.29 3.30 10.88
N ASP A 70 -5.98 2.26 11.42
CA ASP A 70 -5.37 1.35 12.41
C ASP A 70 -4.51 0.28 11.73
N MET A 71 -4.87 -0.10 10.52
CA MET A 71 -4.20 -1.17 9.79
C MET A 71 -4.09 -0.85 8.29
N LEU A 72 -3.10 -1.47 7.66
CA LEU A 72 -2.82 -1.28 6.23
C LEU A 72 -2.66 -2.61 5.50
N LYS A 73 -3.14 -2.63 4.26
CA LYS A 73 -2.76 -3.60 3.22
C LYS A 73 -2.15 -2.82 2.07
N LEU A 74 -0.91 -3.13 1.71
CA LEU A 74 -0.16 -2.47 0.64
C LEU A 74 -0.04 -3.44 -0.53
N TYR A 75 -0.73 -3.15 -1.61
CA TYR A 75 -0.77 -3.99 -2.81
C TYR A 75 -0.25 -3.22 -4.02
N PRO A 76 1.09 -3.22 -4.27
CA PRO A 76 1.60 -2.63 -5.51
C PRO A 76 0.82 -3.12 -6.70
N THR A 77 0.48 -2.19 -7.58
CA THR A 77 -0.41 -2.45 -8.70
C THR A 77 0.23 -3.42 -9.68
N LEU A 78 -0.54 -4.42 -10.09
CA LEU A 78 -0.13 -5.42 -11.08
C LEU A 78 -1.05 -5.34 -12.30
N LEU A 79 -0.48 -5.62 -13.47
CA LEU A 79 -1.27 -5.89 -14.66
C LEU A 79 -1.61 -7.38 -14.69
N VAL A 80 -2.90 -7.70 -14.57
CA VAL A 80 -3.38 -9.08 -14.40
C VAL A 80 -4.34 -9.44 -15.53
N LYS A 81 -4.21 -10.64 -16.07
CA LYS A 81 -5.11 -11.17 -17.11
C LYS A 81 -6.57 -11.07 -16.68
N GLY A 82 -7.42 -10.59 -17.59
CA GLY A 82 -8.85 -10.44 -17.35
C GLY A 82 -9.26 -9.21 -16.54
N ALA A 83 -8.31 -8.43 -16.00
CA ALA A 83 -8.64 -7.16 -15.36
C ALA A 83 -8.96 -6.09 -16.41
N PRO A 84 -9.92 -5.17 -16.18
CA PRO A 84 -10.24 -4.09 -17.13
C PRO A 84 -9.01 -3.27 -17.56
N LEU A 85 -8.09 -3.01 -16.66
CA LEU A 85 -6.84 -2.30 -16.91
C LEU A 85 -5.95 -3.05 -17.93
N ALA A 86 -6.02 -4.38 -17.98
CA ALA A 86 -5.24 -5.18 -18.93
C ALA A 86 -5.78 -5.09 -20.37
N ALA A 87 -7.05 -4.73 -20.54
CA ALA A 87 -7.65 -4.54 -21.86
C ALA A 87 -7.21 -3.20 -22.50
N ASN A 88 -6.92 -2.18 -21.69
CA ASN A 88 -6.46 -0.87 -22.16
C ASN A 88 -5.50 -0.20 -21.16
N PRO A 89 -4.24 -0.66 -21.08
CA PRO A 89 -3.27 -0.12 -20.12
C PRO A 89 -2.73 1.26 -20.55
N GLY A 90 -2.90 1.66 -21.82
CA GLY A 90 -2.23 2.84 -22.38
C GLY A 90 -0.70 2.71 -22.23
N ASP A 91 -0.03 3.84 -21.98
CA ASP A 91 1.43 3.91 -21.76
C ASP A 91 1.84 3.58 -20.31
N TRP A 92 0.88 3.19 -19.46
CA TRP A 92 1.19 2.88 -18.07
C TRP A 92 1.93 1.54 -17.94
N VAL A 93 3.01 1.58 -17.19
CA VAL A 93 3.80 0.41 -16.83
C VAL A 93 3.81 0.27 -15.31
N PRO A 94 3.42 -0.90 -14.75
CA PRO A 94 3.50 -1.12 -13.31
C PRO A 94 4.95 -1.14 -12.82
N TYR A 95 5.14 -0.82 -11.54
CA TYR A 95 6.47 -0.89 -10.93
C TYR A 95 7.06 -2.29 -11.07
N ASP A 96 8.34 -2.35 -11.43
CA ASP A 96 9.12 -3.57 -11.31
C ASP A 96 9.37 -3.95 -9.83
N THR A 97 10.00 -5.08 -9.60
CA THR A 97 10.25 -5.57 -8.23
C THR A 97 11.14 -4.63 -7.42
N GLU A 98 12.15 -4.02 -8.05
CA GLU A 98 13.09 -3.13 -7.38
C GLU A 98 12.42 -1.81 -6.98
N THR A 99 11.75 -1.16 -7.92
CA THR A 99 10.99 0.07 -7.68
C THR A 99 9.92 -0.14 -6.62
N ALA A 100 9.13 -1.23 -6.73
CA ALA A 100 8.11 -1.56 -5.74
C ALA A 100 8.70 -1.83 -4.35
N ALA A 101 9.87 -2.50 -4.27
CA ALA A 101 10.54 -2.75 -3.00
C ALA A 101 11.03 -1.45 -2.35
N ASN A 102 11.57 -0.52 -3.16
CA ASN A 102 12.03 0.79 -2.70
C ASN A 102 10.85 1.62 -2.19
N VAL A 103 9.77 1.73 -2.98
CA VAL A 103 8.55 2.44 -2.57
C VAL A 103 7.99 1.85 -1.28
N VAL A 104 7.81 0.53 -1.21
CA VAL A 104 7.30 -0.13 -0.01
C VAL A 104 8.22 0.07 1.20
N ALA A 105 9.54 0.13 1.01
CA ALA A 105 10.48 0.45 2.08
C ALA A 105 10.25 1.87 2.62
N ASP A 106 10.11 2.86 1.72
CA ASP A 106 9.81 4.25 2.09
C ASP A 106 8.48 4.34 2.87
N LEU A 107 7.42 3.69 2.36
CA LEU A 107 6.12 3.67 3.03
C LEU A 107 6.22 3.04 4.43
N LYS A 108 6.99 1.94 4.58
CA LYS A 108 7.18 1.26 5.87
C LYS A 108 7.96 2.10 6.89
N GLU A 109 8.86 2.97 6.45
CA GLU A 109 9.59 3.88 7.32
C GLU A 109 8.65 4.93 7.95
N MET A 110 7.63 5.39 7.20
CA MET A 110 6.66 6.38 7.64
C MET A 110 5.57 5.83 8.56
N VAL A 111 5.43 4.50 8.68
CA VAL A 111 4.32 3.90 9.45
C VAL A 111 4.51 4.09 10.95
N PRO A 112 3.54 4.70 11.66
CA PRO A 112 3.58 4.86 13.10
C PRO A 112 3.56 3.53 13.87
N PRO A 113 4.08 3.49 15.11
CA PRO A 113 4.20 2.25 15.89
C PRO A 113 2.86 1.62 16.29
N TRP A 114 1.76 2.36 16.28
CA TRP A 114 0.43 1.84 16.61
C TRP A 114 -0.31 1.22 15.40
N VAL A 115 0.23 1.36 14.19
CA VAL A 115 -0.37 0.83 12.97
C VAL A 115 0.15 -0.56 12.66
N ARG A 116 -0.74 -1.45 12.19
CA ARG A 116 -0.37 -2.78 11.71
C ARG A 116 -0.37 -2.85 10.19
N ILE A 117 0.75 -3.18 9.56
CA ILE A 117 0.76 -3.61 8.15
C ILE A 117 0.41 -5.09 8.11
N GLN A 118 -0.85 -5.41 7.79
CA GLN A 118 -1.33 -6.79 7.74
C GLN A 118 -0.68 -7.57 6.59
N ARG A 119 -0.70 -7.00 5.39
CA ARG A 119 -0.20 -7.65 4.18
C ARG A 119 0.54 -6.67 3.28
N ILE A 120 1.59 -7.17 2.64
CA ILE A 120 2.28 -6.52 1.52
C ILE A 120 2.22 -7.50 0.37
N GLN A 121 1.67 -7.05 -0.76
CA GLN A 121 1.38 -7.82 -1.95
C GLN A 121 0.23 -8.84 -1.76
N ARG A 122 -0.61 -8.94 -2.78
CA ARG A 122 -1.67 -9.95 -2.88
C ARG A 122 -1.09 -11.22 -3.53
N ASP A 123 -1.53 -12.38 -3.05
CA ASP A 123 -1.16 -13.66 -3.64
C ASP A 123 -1.95 -13.85 -4.94
N ILE A 124 -1.27 -13.59 -6.07
CA ILE A 124 -1.81 -13.82 -7.43
C ILE A 124 -0.89 -14.83 -8.11
N PRO A 125 -1.44 -15.89 -8.71
CA PRO A 125 -0.64 -16.86 -9.44
C PRO A 125 0.18 -16.20 -10.55
N LYS A 126 1.47 -16.55 -10.67
CA LYS A 126 2.39 -15.91 -11.64
C LYS A 126 1.87 -15.95 -13.08
N HIS A 127 1.20 -17.03 -13.48
CA HIS A 127 0.66 -17.16 -14.85
C HIS A 127 -0.47 -16.19 -15.17
N GLN A 128 -1.06 -15.54 -14.17
CA GLN A 128 -2.07 -14.49 -14.31
C GLN A 128 -1.46 -13.09 -14.38
N ILE A 129 -0.21 -12.90 -13.94
CA ILE A 129 0.45 -11.60 -13.94
C ILE A 129 1.07 -11.35 -15.32
N ILE A 130 0.66 -10.26 -15.97
CA ILE A 130 1.22 -9.80 -17.25
C ILE A 130 2.46 -8.96 -17.00
N ALA A 131 2.39 -8.01 -16.04
CA ALA A 131 3.48 -7.12 -15.69
C ALA A 131 3.39 -6.65 -14.23
N GLY A 132 4.51 -6.22 -13.67
CA GLY A 132 4.67 -5.76 -12.29
C GLY A 132 5.46 -6.74 -11.45
N VAL A 133 5.26 -6.74 -10.14
CA VAL A 133 6.01 -7.56 -9.20
C VAL A 133 5.64 -9.05 -9.35
N MET A 134 6.55 -9.82 -9.92
CA MET A 134 6.37 -11.26 -10.15
C MET A 134 6.66 -12.12 -8.92
N ASN A 135 7.43 -11.60 -7.96
CA ASN A 135 7.88 -12.35 -6.79
C ASN A 135 6.93 -12.15 -5.60
N SER A 136 6.47 -13.25 -4.99
CA SER A 136 5.53 -13.23 -3.87
C SER A 136 6.12 -12.72 -2.53
N ASN A 137 7.42 -12.50 -2.47
CA ASN A 137 8.15 -12.15 -1.25
C ASN A 137 8.57 -10.66 -1.17
N LEU A 138 7.79 -9.75 -1.75
CA LEU A 138 8.09 -8.31 -1.80
C LEU A 138 8.35 -7.71 -0.40
N ARG A 139 7.67 -8.19 0.65
CA ARG A 139 7.93 -7.79 2.04
C ARG A 139 9.39 -8.01 2.44
N GLN A 140 10.01 -9.09 1.97
CA GLN A 140 11.40 -9.40 2.28
C GLN A 140 12.36 -8.48 1.54
N TYR A 141 12.07 -8.15 0.27
CA TYR A 141 12.85 -7.18 -0.50
C TYR A 141 12.82 -5.80 0.16
N ALA A 142 11.64 -5.29 0.50
CA ALA A 142 11.51 -4.02 1.20
C ALA A 142 12.22 -4.02 2.58
N ARG A 143 12.23 -5.16 3.30
CA ARG A 143 12.97 -5.29 4.57
C ARG A 143 14.49 -5.24 4.36
N ARG A 144 15.02 -5.91 3.31
CA ARG A 144 16.44 -5.83 2.97
C ARG A 144 16.85 -4.41 2.62
N GLU A 145 16.00 -3.71 1.86
CA GLU A 145 16.24 -2.33 1.47
C GLU A 145 16.28 -1.39 2.69
N LEU A 146 15.33 -1.50 3.62
CA LEU A 146 15.37 -0.77 4.88
C LEU A 146 16.67 -1.03 5.67
N LYS A 147 17.08 -2.31 5.75
CA LYS A 147 18.33 -2.68 6.42
C LYS A 147 19.56 -2.05 5.75
N ARG A 148 19.60 -2.06 4.40
CA ARG A 148 20.68 -1.44 3.62
C ARG A 148 20.82 0.06 3.89
N ARG A 149 19.68 0.74 4.13
CA ARG A 149 19.60 2.18 4.48
C ARG A 149 19.85 2.47 5.96
N GLY A 150 20.12 1.47 6.80
CA GLY A 150 20.21 1.65 8.25
C GLY A 150 18.86 2.02 8.91
N LYS A 151 17.75 1.73 8.24
CA LYS A 151 16.39 2.07 8.66
C LYS A 151 15.59 0.83 9.07
N ARG A 152 14.50 1.04 9.81
CA ARG A 152 13.60 -0.02 10.26
C ARG A 152 12.13 0.41 10.22
N CYS A 153 11.24 -0.54 10.07
CA CYS A 153 9.81 -0.34 10.19
C CYS A 153 9.36 -0.50 11.64
N SER A 154 8.61 0.45 12.16
CA SER A 154 8.09 0.47 13.55
C SER A 154 6.69 -0.12 13.69
N CYS A 155 6.04 -0.60 12.61
CA CYS A 155 4.67 -1.11 12.68
C CYS A 155 4.54 -2.32 13.62
N ILE A 156 3.32 -2.56 14.15
CA ILE A 156 3.03 -3.67 15.07
C ILE A 156 3.55 -5.02 14.54
N ASN A 157 3.25 -5.34 13.29
CA ASN A 157 3.66 -6.61 12.67
C ASN A 157 5.19 -6.82 12.64
N CYS A 158 5.99 -5.74 12.51
CA CYS A 158 7.44 -5.83 12.51
C CYS A 158 8.05 -5.96 13.90
N ARG A 159 7.29 -5.64 14.95
CA ARG A 159 7.70 -5.69 16.35
C ARG A 159 7.13 -6.90 17.12
N GLU A 160 6.38 -7.77 16.44
CA GLU A 160 5.85 -9.00 17.06
C GLU A 160 6.97 -9.92 17.52
N LEU A 161 6.87 -10.46 18.73
CA LEU A 161 7.91 -11.27 19.39
C LEU A 161 8.37 -12.46 18.57
N TRP A 162 7.45 -13.15 17.89
CA TRP A 162 7.80 -14.28 17.02
C TRP A 162 8.65 -13.91 15.80
N ARG A 163 8.79 -12.59 15.50
CA ARG A 163 9.68 -12.04 14.48
C ARG A 163 10.95 -11.42 15.07
N ALA A 164 10.95 -11.11 16.35
CA ALA A 164 12.16 -10.78 17.07
C ALA A 164 12.91 -12.09 17.36
N ARG A 165 14.20 -12.18 17.03
CA ARG A 165 15.06 -13.18 17.65
C ARG A 165 15.11 -12.83 19.11
N ILE A 166 14.50 -13.64 19.96
CA ILE A 166 14.73 -13.62 21.38
C ILE A 166 16.05 -14.38 21.55
N ASP A 167 17.14 -13.65 21.72
CA ASP A 167 18.38 -14.22 22.22
C ASP A 167 18.11 -14.48 23.71
N LEU A 168 17.76 -15.74 24.05
CA LEU A 168 17.65 -16.26 25.40
C LEU A 168 19.04 -16.56 25.94
#